data_8e71d9e8b2c86e8ba07311aa9a75516f
#
_entry.id   8e71d9e8b2c86e8ba07311aa9a75516f
#
_cell.length_a   1.000
_cell.length_b   1.000
_cell.length_c   1.000
_cell.angle_alpha   90.00
_cell.angle_beta   90.00
_cell.angle_gamma   90.00
#
_symmetry.space_group_name_H-M   'P 1'
#
loop_
_entity.id
_entity.type
_entity.pdbx_description
1 polymer ?
#
loop_
_entity_poly.entity_id
_entity_poly.type
_entity_poly.pdbx_seq_one_letter_code
_entity_poly.pdbx_strand_id
1 'polypeptide(L)'
;MINAGIVGLGWWGSHILSTVQGKSDKLKFVSAVEPQFDETSEIIIKNDLELQPDLDTLLKDANIDAVVLATPHSLHEEQICSAAAAGKHVFCEKPLALTKESAQKSINMCEKAGVVLGVGHERRFEASMREIKELISIGVLGEIMHVEANFSHDMLSNLPPGSWRVSETESPAAGMTATGIHLTDAYINMFGKIKEVYAATALRNPANQNGDILSFHLKFESGVTGYFNSVLETPLYIRFCLFGTKGWVEAKNYHHPSNPGPTYLRICKK
;
A
#
# COMPACT_ATOMS: atom_id res chain seq x y z
N MET A 1 25.00 -0.62 5.06
CA MET A 1 23.98 -0.79 4.00
C MET A 1 23.22 -2.05 4.36
N ILE A 2 21.91 -2.03 4.32
CA ILE A 2 21.05 -3.20 4.62
C ILE A 2 21.03 -4.09 3.38
N ASN A 3 21.36 -5.36 3.54
CA ASN A 3 21.17 -6.38 2.52
C ASN A 3 19.76 -6.96 2.64
N ALA A 4 18.96 -6.86 1.61
CA ALA A 4 17.59 -7.34 1.61
C ALA A 4 17.37 -8.46 0.60
N GLY A 5 16.51 -9.41 0.97
CA GLY A 5 15.88 -10.34 0.06
C GLY A 5 14.51 -9.81 -0.38
N ILE A 6 14.14 -10.02 -1.64
CA ILE A 6 12.80 -9.68 -2.13
C ILE A 6 12.02 -10.95 -2.44
N VAL A 7 10.79 -11.05 -1.96
CA VAL A 7 9.89 -12.19 -2.14
C VAL A 7 8.68 -11.76 -2.96
N GLY A 8 8.57 -12.29 -4.17
CA GLY A 8 7.59 -11.87 -5.16
C GLY A 8 8.14 -10.78 -6.09
N LEU A 9 8.47 -11.16 -7.32
CA LEU A 9 8.92 -10.27 -8.39
C LEU A 9 7.86 -10.09 -9.49
N GLY A 10 6.58 -10.19 -9.10
CA GLY A 10 5.48 -9.75 -9.95
C GLY A 10 5.57 -8.24 -10.26
N TRP A 11 4.56 -7.68 -10.91
CA TRP A 11 4.55 -6.27 -11.32
C TRP A 11 4.99 -5.28 -10.22
N TRP A 12 4.49 -5.42 -8.98
CA TRP A 12 4.82 -4.49 -7.90
C TRP A 12 6.19 -4.75 -7.28
N GLY A 13 6.57 -6.01 -7.05
CA GLY A 13 7.90 -6.34 -6.55
C GLY A 13 9.01 -5.89 -7.51
N SER A 14 8.81 -6.07 -8.82
CA SER A 14 9.72 -5.56 -9.86
C SER A 14 9.80 -4.02 -9.85
N HIS A 15 8.68 -3.34 -9.56
CA HIS A 15 8.65 -1.89 -9.40
C HIS A 15 9.47 -1.45 -8.17
N ILE A 16 9.30 -2.08 -7.02
CA ILE A 16 10.09 -1.83 -5.81
C ILE A 16 11.58 -2.04 -6.09
N LEU A 17 11.94 -3.18 -6.67
CA LEU A 17 13.31 -3.49 -7.04
C LEU A 17 13.92 -2.38 -7.92
N SER A 18 13.22 -1.99 -8.98
CA SER A 18 13.71 -0.98 -9.94
C SER A 18 13.83 0.43 -9.35
N THR A 19 13.10 0.75 -8.30
CA THR A 19 13.14 2.06 -7.63
C THR A 19 14.23 2.15 -6.57
N VAL A 20 14.69 1.03 -6.03
CA VAL A 20 15.65 0.96 -4.93
C VAL A 20 17.03 0.52 -5.41
N GLN A 21 17.11 -0.52 -6.26
CA GLN A 21 18.38 -1.14 -6.67
C GLN A 21 19.27 -0.15 -7.41
N GLY A 22 20.47 0.05 -6.88
CA GLY A 22 21.44 0.99 -7.42
C GLY A 22 21.13 2.47 -7.24
N LYS A 23 20.03 2.81 -6.51
CA LYS A 23 19.58 4.19 -6.25
C LYS A 23 19.56 4.55 -4.76
N SER A 24 19.54 3.54 -3.89
CA SER A 24 19.57 3.73 -2.44
C SER A 24 20.98 3.56 -1.89
N ASP A 25 21.39 4.44 -0.99
CA ASP A 25 22.63 4.33 -0.20
C ASP A 25 22.43 3.57 1.12
N LYS A 26 21.20 3.17 1.43
CA LYS A 26 20.81 2.53 2.69
C LYS A 26 20.48 1.06 2.54
N LEU A 27 19.90 0.66 1.42
CA LEU A 27 19.42 -0.69 1.17
C LEU A 27 19.78 -1.13 -0.24
N LYS A 28 20.19 -2.39 -0.38
CA LYS A 28 20.33 -3.10 -1.67
C LYS A 28 19.67 -4.46 -1.60
N PHE A 29 19.11 -4.89 -2.70
CA PHE A 29 18.65 -6.25 -2.85
C PHE A 29 19.83 -7.14 -3.29
N VAL A 30 19.99 -8.28 -2.63
CA VAL A 30 21.06 -9.24 -2.92
C VAL A 30 20.50 -10.62 -3.30
N SER A 31 19.25 -10.89 -2.97
CA SER A 31 18.61 -12.17 -3.19
C SER A 31 17.12 -12.01 -3.51
N ALA A 32 16.55 -12.97 -4.23
CA ALA A 32 15.14 -12.98 -4.61
C ALA A 32 14.50 -14.37 -4.45
N VAL A 33 13.20 -14.41 -4.20
CA VAL A 33 12.35 -15.60 -4.32
C VAL A 33 11.21 -15.29 -5.28
N GLU A 34 11.17 -15.97 -6.42
CA GLU A 34 10.10 -15.88 -7.41
C GLU A 34 9.95 -17.22 -8.15
N PRO A 35 8.89 -18.00 -7.84
CA PRO A 35 8.74 -19.34 -8.41
C PRO A 35 8.61 -19.41 -9.94
N GLN A 36 8.27 -18.27 -10.58
CA GLN A 36 8.12 -18.19 -12.04
C GLN A 36 9.41 -17.82 -12.78
N PHE A 37 10.50 -17.56 -12.06
CA PHE A 37 11.79 -17.15 -12.64
C PHE A 37 12.83 -18.24 -12.47
N ASP A 38 13.83 -18.18 -13.32
CA ASP A 38 15.05 -18.94 -13.22
C ASP A 38 16.27 -18.00 -13.20
N GLU A 39 17.45 -18.56 -13.03
CA GLU A 39 18.70 -17.79 -12.95
C GLU A 39 19.02 -17.02 -14.24
N THR A 40 18.41 -17.40 -15.38
CA THR A 40 18.58 -16.74 -16.67
C THR A 40 17.62 -15.59 -16.91
N SER A 41 16.66 -15.40 -16.02
CA SER A 41 15.68 -14.29 -16.11
C SER A 41 16.39 -12.94 -16.12
N GLU A 42 16.07 -12.09 -17.08
CA GLU A 42 16.74 -10.78 -17.29
C GLU A 42 16.76 -9.93 -16.01
N ILE A 43 15.67 -9.92 -15.24
CA ILE A 43 15.58 -9.14 -14.00
C ILE A 43 16.57 -9.62 -12.94
N ILE A 44 16.83 -10.92 -12.86
CA ILE A 44 17.77 -11.54 -11.92
C ILE A 44 19.20 -11.15 -12.31
N ILE A 45 19.57 -11.37 -13.57
CA ILE A 45 20.93 -11.07 -14.09
C ILE A 45 21.23 -9.56 -13.99
N LYS A 46 20.30 -8.72 -14.47
CA LYS A 46 20.48 -7.26 -14.50
C LYS A 46 20.68 -6.63 -13.14
N ASN A 47 20.10 -7.20 -12.10
CA ASN A 47 20.16 -6.67 -10.75
C ASN A 47 21.14 -7.42 -9.85
N ASP A 48 21.89 -8.38 -10.39
CA ASP A 48 22.87 -9.20 -9.65
C ASP A 48 22.26 -9.85 -8.41
N LEU A 49 21.12 -10.53 -8.60
CA LEU A 49 20.36 -11.17 -7.53
C LEU A 49 20.67 -12.67 -7.49
N GLU A 50 20.86 -13.21 -6.30
CA GLU A 50 20.86 -14.64 -6.07
C GLU A 50 19.42 -15.15 -5.99
N LEU A 51 19.02 -16.01 -6.92
CA LEU A 51 17.68 -16.60 -6.91
C LEU A 51 17.61 -17.76 -5.90
N GLN A 52 16.75 -17.65 -4.91
CA GLN A 52 16.53 -18.69 -3.91
C GLN A 52 15.30 -19.51 -4.27
N PRO A 53 15.29 -20.83 -3.99
CA PRO A 53 14.16 -21.69 -4.31
C PRO A 53 12.89 -21.37 -3.51
N ASP A 54 13.05 -20.87 -2.28
CA ASP A 54 11.98 -20.57 -1.36
C ASP A 54 12.41 -19.57 -0.28
N LEU A 55 11.42 -19.08 0.49
CA LEU A 55 11.64 -18.17 1.60
C LEU A 55 12.49 -18.78 2.70
N ASP A 56 12.28 -20.05 3.03
CA ASP A 56 13.01 -20.72 4.11
C ASP A 56 14.52 -20.78 3.84
N THR A 57 14.90 -20.97 2.59
CA THR A 57 16.29 -20.94 2.15
C THR A 57 16.86 -19.53 2.24
N LEU A 58 16.12 -18.53 1.77
CA LEU A 58 16.51 -17.12 1.86
C LEU A 58 16.70 -16.69 3.33
N LEU A 59 15.84 -17.10 4.23
CA LEU A 59 15.89 -16.72 5.64
C LEU A 59 17.11 -17.32 6.39
N LYS A 60 17.67 -18.42 5.91
CA LYS A 60 18.89 -19.06 6.48
C LYS A 60 20.18 -18.33 6.10
N ASP A 61 20.14 -17.48 5.08
CA ASP A 61 21.32 -16.70 4.72
C ASP A 61 21.64 -15.63 5.77
N ALA A 62 22.82 -15.76 6.36
CA ALA A 62 23.30 -14.80 7.39
C ALA A 62 23.63 -13.41 6.82
N ASN A 63 23.80 -13.27 5.50
CA ASN A 63 24.08 -12.01 4.83
C ASN A 63 22.81 -11.17 4.60
N ILE A 64 21.62 -11.76 4.79
CA ILE A 64 20.35 -11.04 4.66
C ILE A 64 19.98 -10.41 6.00
N ASP A 65 19.79 -9.10 6.03
CA ASP A 65 19.35 -8.33 7.20
C ASP A 65 17.82 -8.18 7.25
N ALA A 66 17.18 -8.06 6.06
CA ALA A 66 15.77 -7.77 5.93
C ALA A 66 15.13 -8.50 4.74
N VAL A 67 13.82 -8.66 4.80
CA VAL A 67 13.02 -9.16 3.66
C VAL A 67 11.96 -8.14 3.25
N VAL A 68 11.73 -8.05 1.94
CA VAL A 68 10.65 -7.27 1.34
C VAL A 68 9.64 -8.25 0.76
N LEU A 69 8.42 -8.23 1.26
CA LEU A 69 7.34 -9.13 0.87
C LEU A 69 6.38 -8.40 -0.08
N ALA A 70 6.32 -8.85 -1.32
CA ALA A 70 5.44 -8.34 -2.38
C ALA A 70 4.59 -9.48 -3.00
N THR A 71 4.16 -10.39 -2.16
CA THR A 71 3.43 -11.63 -2.47
C THR A 71 1.91 -11.42 -2.40
N PRO A 72 1.08 -12.43 -2.75
CA PRO A 72 -0.35 -12.43 -2.45
C PRO A 72 -0.64 -12.26 -0.96
N HIS A 73 -1.75 -11.59 -0.66
CA HIS A 73 -2.06 -11.09 0.68
C HIS A 73 -2.23 -12.19 1.73
N SER A 74 -2.75 -13.35 1.34
CA SER A 74 -2.91 -14.52 2.24
C SER A 74 -1.59 -15.08 2.77
N LEU A 75 -0.48 -14.81 2.08
CA LEU A 75 0.85 -15.31 2.47
C LEU A 75 1.55 -14.41 3.48
N HIS A 76 1.12 -13.16 3.63
CA HIS A 76 1.84 -12.15 4.42
C HIS A 76 2.04 -12.57 5.88
N GLU A 77 1.00 -13.07 6.57
CA GLU A 77 1.11 -13.47 7.99
C GLU A 77 2.20 -14.51 8.19
N GLU A 78 2.13 -15.62 7.42
CA GLU A 78 3.10 -16.71 7.54
C GLU A 78 4.51 -16.24 7.24
N GLN A 79 4.69 -15.50 6.14
CA GLN A 79 5.99 -14.99 5.72
C GLN A 79 6.58 -13.99 6.72
N ILE A 80 5.77 -13.09 7.28
CA ILE A 80 6.20 -12.16 8.33
C ILE A 80 6.64 -12.93 9.59
N CYS A 81 5.85 -13.90 10.03
CA CYS A 81 6.15 -14.69 11.20
C CYS A 81 7.43 -15.51 11.02
N SER A 82 7.65 -16.12 9.85
CA SER A 82 8.85 -16.87 9.52
C SER A 82 10.09 -15.97 9.49
N ALA A 83 9.99 -14.80 8.87
CA ALA A 83 11.07 -13.82 8.81
C ALA A 83 11.43 -13.29 10.21
N ALA A 84 10.44 -12.97 11.03
CA ALA A 84 10.64 -12.53 12.40
C ALA A 84 11.30 -13.62 13.26
N ALA A 85 10.88 -14.89 13.13
CA ALA A 85 11.48 -16.01 13.82
C ALA A 85 12.95 -16.24 13.43
N ALA A 86 13.31 -15.93 12.18
CA ALA A 86 14.69 -15.95 11.66
C ALA A 86 15.50 -14.68 12.03
N GLY A 87 14.93 -13.74 12.79
CA GLY A 87 15.59 -12.50 13.21
C GLY A 87 15.76 -11.47 12.08
N LYS A 88 15.01 -11.58 10.99
CA LYS A 88 15.08 -10.64 9.87
C LYS A 88 14.07 -9.50 10.03
N HIS A 89 14.49 -8.28 9.72
CA HIS A 89 13.56 -7.15 9.56
C HIS A 89 12.61 -7.39 8.39
N VAL A 90 11.39 -6.86 8.46
CA VAL A 90 10.37 -7.10 7.45
C VAL A 90 9.82 -5.77 6.91
N PHE A 91 9.78 -5.62 5.60
CA PHE A 91 8.90 -4.69 4.91
C PHE A 91 7.86 -5.51 4.16
N CYS A 92 6.59 -5.34 4.52
CA CYS A 92 5.48 -6.04 3.89
C CYS A 92 4.61 -5.08 3.10
N GLU A 93 4.29 -5.44 1.86
CA GLU A 93 3.30 -4.70 1.08
C GLU A 93 1.92 -4.70 1.75
N LYS A 94 1.15 -3.71 1.37
CA LYS A 94 -0.23 -3.58 1.85
C LYS A 94 -1.20 -4.50 1.05
N PRO A 95 -2.29 -4.95 1.69
CA PRO A 95 -2.59 -4.89 3.11
C PRO A 95 -1.62 -5.75 3.92
N LEU A 96 -1.34 -5.36 5.16
CA LEU A 96 -0.48 -6.14 6.06
C LEU A 96 -1.00 -7.57 6.23
N ALA A 97 -2.32 -7.72 6.30
CA ALA A 97 -3.02 -8.99 6.39
C ALA A 97 -4.48 -8.84 5.94
N LEU A 98 -5.18 -9.96 5.78
CA LEU A 98 -6.60 -10.01 5.40
C LEU A 98 -7.55 -9.83 6.59
N THR A 99 -7.07 -10.07 7.82
CA THR A 99 -7.85 -9.91 9.05
C THR A 99 -7.08 -9.13 10.10
N LYS A 100 -7.80 -8.56 11.06
CA LYS A 100 -7.21 -7.86 12.21
C LYS A 100 -6.38 -8.81 13.06
N GLU A 101 -6.85 -10.02 13.28
CA GLU A 101 -6.20 -11.04 14.10
C GLU A 101 -4.86 -11.44 13.49
N SER A 102 -4.82 -11.66 12.19
CA SER A 102 -3.63 -11.97 11.40
C SER A 102 -2.61 -10.82 11.45
N ALA A 103 -3.08 -9.58 11.26
CA ALA A 103 -2.23 -8.40 11.39
C ALA A 103 -1.63 -8.26 12.80
N GLN A 104 -2.44 -8.45 13.85
CA GLN A 104 -1.97 -8.37 15.24
C GLN A 104 -0.95 -9.46 15.57
N LYS A 105 -1.16 -10.69 15.07
CA LYS A 105 -0.20 -11.79 15.22
C LYS A 105 1.14 -11.45 14.58
N SER A 106 1.14 -10.91 13.38
CA SER A 106 2.35 -10.47 12.67
C SER A 106 3.11 -9.39 13.46
N ILE A 107 2.41 -8.38 13.97
CA ILE A 107 2.98 -7.33 14.82
C ILE A 107 3.62 -7.91 16.07
N ASN A 108 2.88 -8.74 16.82
CA ASN A 108 3.35 -9.35 18.06
C ASN A 108 4.58 -10.24 17.85
N MET A 109 4.64 -10.95 16.71
CA MET A 109 5.81 -11.79 16.37
C MET A 109 7.05 -10.94 16.12
N CYS A 110 6.92 -9.84 15.37
CA CYS A 110 8.04 -8.93 15.13
C CYS A 110 8.51 -8.23 16.41
N GLU A 111 7.59 -7.76 17.24
CA GLU A 111 7.91 -7.17 18.56
C GLU A 111 8.63 -8.16 19.45
N LYS A 112 8.14 -9.40 19.57
CA LYS A 112 8.75 -10.46 20.37
C LYS A 112 10.17 -10.81 19.88
N ALA A 113 10.39 -10.81 18.58
CA ALA A 113 11.68 -11.08 17.97
C ALA A 113 12.64 -9.87 18.01
N GLY A 114 12.17 -8.68 18.37
CA GLY A 114 12.96 -7.45 18.36
C GLY A 114 13.31 -6.96 16.95
N VAL A 115 12.52 -7.32 15.94
CA VAL A 115 12.73 -6.90 14.56
C VAL A 115 11.75 -5.82 14.15
N VAL A 116 12.14 -5.00 13.17
CA VAL A 116 11.30 -3.94 12.62
C VAL A 116 10.31 -4.53 11.61
N LEU A 117 9.05 -4.13 11.72
CA LEU A 117 8.01 -4.36 10.72
C LEU A 117 7.60 -3.03 10.09
N GLY A 118 7.87 -2.87 8.79
CA GLY A 118 7.39 -1.77 7.96
C GLY A 118 6.23 -2.23 7.07
N VAL A 119 5.27 -1.34 6.82
CA VAL A 119 4.13 -1.63 5.91
C VAL A 119 4.17 -0.70 4.71
N GLY A 120 3.89 -1.22 3.52
CA GLY A 120 3.97 -0.53 2.22
C GLY A 120 2.88 0.53 2.00
N HIS A 121 2.70 1.45 2.93
CA HIS A 121 1.82 2.62 2.78
C HIS A 121 2.58 3.81 2.17
N GLU A 122 3.08 3.66 0.95
CA GLU A 122 3.95 4.59 0.26
C GLU A 122 3.31 5.97 0.03
N ARG A 123 1.98 6.04 -0.06
CA ARG A 123 1.26 7.31 -0.30
C ARG A 123 1.42 8.33 0.80
N ARG A 124 1.75 7.93 2.03
CA ARG A 124 2.13 8.87 3.10
C ARG A 124 3.30 9.77 2.72
N PHE A 125 4.16 9.31 1.80
CA PHE A 125 5.40 9.95 1.40
C PHE A 125 5.28 10.71 0.08
N GLU A 126 4.14 10.66 -0.60
CA GLU A 126 3.88 11.50 -1.77
C GLU A 126 4.01 12.99 -1.40
N ALA A 127 4.62 13.77 -2.29
CA ALA A 127 4.89 15.19 -2.04
C ALA A 127 3.61 15.98 -1.67
N SER A 128 2.49 15.71 -2.36
CA SER A 128 1.21 16.34 -2.07
C SER A 128 0.65 15.97 -0.69
N MET A 129 0.80 14.72 -0.27
CA MET A 129 0.30 14.26 1.04
C MET A 129 1.16 14.83 2.19
N ARG A 130 2.46 14.94 1.97
CA ARG A 130 3.37 15.61 2.92
C ARG A 130 3.06 17.09 3.04
N GLU A 131 2.84 17.79 1.92
CA GLU A 131 2.46 19.19 1.88
C GLU A 131 1.11 19.43 2.59
N ILE A 132 0.10 18.60 2.31
CA ILE A 132 -1.20 18.67 2.99
C ILE A 132 -1.03 18.49 4.51
N LYS A 133 -0.23 17.52 4.94
CA LYS A 133 0.03 17.29 6.36
C LYS A 133 0.74 18.48 7.01
N GLU A 134 1.65 19.14 6.30
CA GLU A 134 2.30 20.38 6.74
C GLU A 134 1.30 21.52 6.88
N LEU A 135 0.42 21.74 5.87
CA LEU A 135 -0.63 22.77 5.92
C LEU A 135 -1.59 22.59 7.11
N ILE A 136 -1.89 21.33 7.48
CA ILE A 136 -2.65 21.02 8.70
C ILE A 136 -1.85 21.43 9.93
N SER A 137 -0.59 21.01 10.01
CA SER A 137 0.26 21.19 11.21
C SER A 137 0.52 22.66 11.54
N ILE A 138 0.71 23.49 10.52
CA ILE A 138 0.93 24.95 10.69
C ILE A 138 -0.38 25.75 10.79
N GLY A 139 -1.55 25.08 10.77
CA GLY A 139 -2.86 25.68 11.01
C GLY A 139 -3.38 26.60 9.92
N VAL A 140 -2.84 26.55 8.72
CA VAL A 140 -3.24 27.41 7.57
C VAL A 140 -4.69 27.21 7.20
N LEU A 141 -5.20 25.99 7.32
CA LEU A 141 -6.59 25.64 7.00
C LEU A 141 -7.56 25.89 8.17
N GLY A 142 -7.03 26.24 9.34
CA GLY A 142 -7.82 26.31 10.56
C GLY A 142 -8.17 24.93 11.10
N GLU A 143 -9.32 24.81 11.78
CA GLU A 143 -9.86 23.54 12.23
C GLU A 143 -10.37 22.72 11.03
N ILE A 144 -9.93 21.48 10.89
CA ILE A 144 -10.39 20.62 9.81
C ILE A 144 -11.79 20.08 10.11
N MET A 145 -12.69 20.31 9.19
CA MET A 145 -14.11 19.96 9.30
C MET A 145 -14.45 18.67 8.57
N HIS A 146 -13.89 18.51 7.35
CA HIS A 146 -14.26 17.42 6.46
C HIS A 146 -13.13 17.04 5.52
N VAL A 147 -13.08 15.76 5.14
CA VAL A 147 -12.16 15.24 4.12
C VAL A 147 -12.92 14.42 3.08
N GLU A 148 -12.56 14.62 1.80
CA GLU A 148 -13.07 13.84 0.69
C GLU A 148 -11.91 13.20 -0.07
N ALA A 149 -12.09 11.97 -0.51
CA ALA A 149 -11.16 11.36 -1.46
C ALA A 149 -11.86 10.47 -2.47
N ASN A 150 -11.24 10.37 -3.62
CA ASN A 150 -11.59 9.41 -4.66
C ASN A 150 -10.31 8.77 -5.19
N PHE A 151 -10.33 7.45 -5.36
CA PHE A 151 -9.30 6.74 -6.08
C PHE A 151 -9.96 5.68 -6.95
N SER A 152 -10.16 6.02 -8.19
CA SER A 152 -10.83 5.20 -9.19
C SER A 152 -9.92 4.94 -10.37
N HIS A 153 -9.96 3.74 -10.93
CA HIS A 153 -9.26 3.34 -12.15
C HIS A 153 -9.80 2.01 -12.67
N ASP A 154 -9.49 1.68 -13.92
CA ASP A 154 -9.87 0.45 -14.62
C ASP A 154 -8.72 -0.56 -14.79
N MET A 155 -7.61 -0.37 -14.10
CA MET A 155 -6.40 -1.20 -14.26
C MET A 155 -6.61 -2.68 -13.90
N LEU A 156 -7.63 -3.00 -13.11
CA LEU A 156 -7.97 -4.37 -12.73
C LEU A 156 -8.90 -5.06 -13.74
N SER A 157 -9.57 -4.31 -14.61
CA SER A 157 -10.56 -4.82 -15.56
C SER A 157 -9.96 -5.74 -16.63
N ASN A 158 -8.66 -5.60 -16.89
CA ASN A 158 -7.94 -6.38 -17.90
C ASN A 158 -7.04 -7.47 -17.31
N LEU A 159 -7.20 -7.79 -16.03
CA LEU A 159 -6.43 -8.88 -15.43
C LEU A 159 -6.93 -10.24 -15.96
N PRO A 160 -6.03 -11.22 -16.13
CA PRO A 160 -6.42 -12.54 -16.60
C PRO A 160 -7.39 -13.21 -15.61
N PRO A 161 -8.33 -14.05 -16.11
CA PRO A 161 -9.19 -14.84 -15.26
C PRO A 161 -8.38 -15.64 -14.22
N GLY A 162 -8.86 -15.64 -12.98
CA GLY A 162 -8.17 -16.31 -11.87
C GLY A 162 -7.04 -15.49 -11.22
N SER A 163 -6.82 -14.24 -11.64
CA SER A 163 -5.90 -13.35 -10.94
C SER A 163 -6.33 -13.19 -9.49
N TRP A 164 -5.42 -13.40 -8.55
CA TRP A 164 -5.66 -13.24 -7.12
C TRP A 164 -6.13 -11.80 -6.76
N ARG A 165 -5.73 -10.80 -7.55
CA ARG A 165 -6.10 -9.39 -7.34
C ARG A 165 -7.58 -9.08 -7.50
N VAL A 166 -8.34 -9.96 -8.15
CA VAL A 166 -9.81 -9.86 -8.32
C VAL A 166 -10.55 -10.97 -7.59
N SER A 167 -9.85 -11.78 -6.79
CA SER A 167 -10.43 -12.82 -5.95
C SER A 167 -11.09 -12.23 -4.71
N GLU A 168 -12.27 -12.71 -4.34
CA GLU A 168 -12.97 -12.33 -3.11
C GLU A 168 -12.15 -12.65 -1.85
N THR A 169 -11.33 -13.69 -1.88
CA THR A 169 -10.51 -14.13 -0.75
C THR A 169 -9.23 -13.31 -0.59
N GLU A 170 -8.58 -12.92 -1.69
CA GLU A 170 -7.33 -12.15 -1.66
C GLU A 170 -7.55 -10.63 -1.68
N SER A 171 -8.66 -10.19 -2.24
CA SER A 171 -8.97 -8.78 -2.45
C SER A 171 -10.42 -8.48 -2.09
N PRO A 172 -10.84 -8.68 -0.83
CA PRO A 172 -12.22 -8.46 -0.43
C PRO A 172 -12.63 -6.98 -0.52
N ALA A 173 -13.96 -6.76 -0.55
CA ALA A 173 -14.60 -5.45 -0.48
C ALA A 173 -14.23 -4.49 -1.62
N ALA A 174 -14.29 -4.98 -2.86
CA ALA A 174 -14.13 -4.16 -4.06
C ALA A 174 -12.85 -3.30 -4.05
N GLY A 175 -13.01 -2.00 -4.26
CA GLY A 175 -11.92 -1.05 -4.24
C GLY A 175 -11.20 -0.86 -2.89
N MET A 176 -11.65 -1.50 -1.78
CA MET A 176 -11.00 -1.31 -0.49
C MET A 176 -9.56 -1.81 -0.50
N THR A 177 -9.32 -3.04 -0.90
CA THR A 177 -8.00 -3.66 -0.91
C THR A 177 -7.07 -3.05 -1.95
N ALA A 178 -7.61 -2.67 -3.12
CA ALA A 178 -6.81 -2.10 -4.20
C ALA A 178 -6.44 -0.64 -3.94
N THR A 179 -7.41 0.20 -3.60
CA THR A 179 -7.30 1.66 -3.58
C THR A 179 -7.68 2.29 -2.25
N GLY A 180 -8.76 1.82 -1.63
CA GLY A 180 -9.30 2.40 -0.40
C GLY A 180 -8.34 2.34 0.78
N ILE A 181 -7.57 1.27 0.89
CA ILE A 181 -6.60 1.10 1.98
C ILE A 181 -5.54 2.20 2.03
N HIS A 182 -5.10 2.70 0.89
CA HIS A 182 -4.16 3.83 0.83
C HIS A 182 -4.76 5.11 1.41
N LEU A 183 -6.04 5.35 1.16
CA LEU A 183 -6.71 6.56 1.61
C LEU A 183 -7.20 6.46 3.04
N THR A 184 -7.65 5.29 3.49
CA THR A 184 -7.93 5.06 4.91
C THR A 184 -6.68 5.19 5.76
N ASP A 185 -5.53 4.71 5.27
CA ASP A 185 -4.25 4.92 5.93
C ASP A 185 -3.88 6.41 6.03
N ALA A 186 -4.02 7.16 4.93
CA ALA A 186 -3.79 8.60 4.92
C ALA A 186 -4.72 9.34 5.89
N TYR A 187 -5.99 8.96 5.93
CA TYR A 187 -6.99 9.52 6.84
C TYR A 187 -6.62 9.30 8.31
N ILE A 188 -6.28 8.05 8.67
CA ILE A 188 -5.89 7.72 10.04
C ILE A 188 -4.59 8.45 10.43
N ASN A 189 -3.64 8.56 9.51
CA ASN A 189 -2.39 9.28 9.73
C ASN A 189 -2.58 10.79 9.95
N MET A 190 -3.65 11.40 9.40
CA MET A 190 -3.92 12.84 9.50
C MET A 190 -4.93 13.17 10.60
N PHE A 191 -5.96 12.34 10.81
CA PHE A 191 -7.10 12.68 11.66
C PHE A 191 -7.28 11.74 12.85
N GLY A 192 -6.45 10.70 12.97
CA GLY A 192 -6.51 9.74 14.08
C GLY A 192 -7.57 8.66 13.88
N LYS A 193 -8.08 8.13 14.99
CA LYS A 193 -8.95 6.96 14.98
C LYS A 193 -10.34 7.27 14.40
N ILE A 194 -10.83 6.31 13.60
CA ILE A 194 -12.19 6.31 13.07
C ILE A 194 -13.14 5.79 14.16
N LYS A 195 -14.20 6.55 14.43
CA LYS A 195 -15.24 6.22 15.41
C LYS A 195 -16.43 5.49 14.78
N GLU A 196 -16.87 5.95 13.62
CA GLU A 196 -18.08 5.45 12.93
C GLU A 196 -17.79 5.29 11.44
N VAL A 197 -18.30 4.21 10.85
CA VAL A 197 -18.21 3.90 9.41
C VAL A 197 -19.60 3.52 8.90
N TYR A 198 -19.99 4.14 7.80
CA TYR A 198 -21.10 3.68 6.97
C TYR A 198 -20.56 3.41 5.57
N ALA A 199 -20.63 2.17 5.11
CA ALA A 199 -20.06 1.74 3.83
C ALA A 199 -21.09 1.04 2.95
N ALA A 200 -20.95 1.20 1.65
CA ALA A 200 -21.72 0.50 0.64
C ALA A 200 -20.80 0.02 -0.49
N THR A 201 -21.03 -1.20 -0.95
CA THR A 201 -20.40 -1.78 -2.13
C THR A 201 -21.45 -2.09 -3.19
N ALA A 202 -21.04 -2.08 -4.44
CA ALA A 202 -21.89 -2.54 -5.54
C ALA A 202 -21.07 -3.33 -6.57
N LEU A 203 -21.79 -4.20 -7.30
CA LEU A 203 -21.27 -4.95 -8.42
C LEU A 203 -22.06 -4.57 -9.67
N ARG A 204 -21.40 -3.95 -10.65
CA ARG A 204 -22.00 -3.55 -11.93
C ARG A 204 -21.44 -4.38 -13.09
N ASN A 205 -20.16 -4.75 -13.02
CA ASN A 205 -19.51 -5.65 -13.95
C ASN A 205 -19.43 -7.06 -13.34
N PRO A 206 -20.20 -8.04 -13.83
CA PRO A 206 -20.19 -9.40 -13.28
C PRO A 206 -18.82 -10.11 -13.33
N ALA A 207 -17.87 -9.62 -14.13
CA ALA A 207 -16.52 -10.16 -14.18
C ALA A 207 -15.70 -9.84 -12.90
N ASN A 208 -16.09 -8.83 -12.14
CA ASN A 208 -15.44 -8.44 -10.89
C ASN A 208 -16.14 -9.10 -9.70
N GLN A 209 -15.77 -10.33 -9.36
CA GLN A 209 -16.42 -11.12 -8.32
C GLN A 209 -16.43 -10.45 -6.93
N ASN A 210 -15.45 -9.60 -6.63
CA ASN A 210 -15.32 -8.89 -5.36
C ASN A 210 -15.99 -7.50 -5.33
N GLY A 211 -16.71 -7.13 -6.39
CA GLY A 211 -17.33 -5.82 -6.55
C GLY A 211 -16.44 -4.79 -7.26
N ASP A 212 -17.05 -3.75 -7.79
CA ASP A 212 -16.39 -2.71 -8.60
C ASP A 212 -16.64 -1.29 -8.10
N ILE A 213 -17.54 -1.11 -7.15
CA ILE A 213 -17.85 0.18 -6.53
C ILE A 213 -17.77 0.04 -5.01
N LEU A 214 -17.04 0.98 -4.40
CA LEU A 214 -17.00 1.17 -2.95
C LEU A 214 -17.23 2.63 -2.62
N SER A 215 -18.12 2.91 -1.67
CA SER A 215 -18.23 4.22 -1.05
C SER A 215 -18.38 4.08 0.45
N PHE A 216 -17.81 5.02 1.21
CA PHE A 216 -18.03 5.08 2.65
C PHE A 216 -17.99 6.50 3.19
N HIS A 217 -18.75 6.69 4.28
CA HIS A 217 -18.70 7.86 5.14
C HIS A 217 -18.04 7.50 6.46
N LEU A 218 -17.26 8.41 6.99
CA LEU A 218 -16.50 8.25 8.23
C LEU A 218 -16.79 9.38 9.20
N LYS A 219 -16.70 9.07 10.49
CA LYS A 219 -16.57 10.05 11.55
C LYS A 219 -15.38 9.66 12.42
N PHE A 220 -14.48 10.59 12.63
CA PHE A 220 -13.29 10.41 13.46
C PHE A 220 -13.58 10.73 14.92
N GLU A 221 -12.77 10.20 15.84
CA GLU A 221 -12.84 10.56 17.27
C GLU A 221 -12.60 12.07 17.48
N SER A 222 -11.80 12.69 16.61
CA SER A 222 -11.55 14.14 16.59
C SER A 222 -12.77 15.00 16.20
N GLY A 223 -13.85 14.38 15.70
CA GLY A 223 -15.04 15.08 15.21
C GLY A 223 -15.00 15.39 13.69
N VAL A 224 -13.85 15.26 13.03
CA VAL A 224 -13.74 15.37 11.57
C VAL A 224 -14.66 14.32 10.92
N THR A 225 -15.33 14.70 9.84
CA THR A 225 -16.09 13.77 9.00
C THR A 225 -15.32 13.46 7.72
N GLY A 226 -15.58 12.33 7.10
CA GLY A 226 -14.89 11.94 5.87
C GLY A 226 -15.80 11.21 4.89
N TYR A 227 -15.45 11.31 3.62
CA TYR A 227 -16.07 10.58 2.52
C TYR A 227 -15.00 9.98 1.60
N PHE A 228 -15.25 8.78 1.12
CA PHE A 228 -14.42 8.13 0.12
C PHE A 228 -15.27 7.44 -0.93
N ASN A 229 -14.80 7.45 -2.17
CA ASN A 229 -15.38 6.68 -3.27
C ASN A 229 -14.29 6.06 -4.14
N SER A 230 -14.53 4.84 -4.61
CA SER A 230 -13.72 4.11 -5.57
C SER A 230 -14.61 3.43 -6.60
N VAL A 231 -14.28 3.58 -7.87
CA VAL A 231 -14.89 2.87 -9.00
C VAL A 231 -13.77 2.19 -9.78
N LEU A 232 -13.84 0.86 -9.94
CA LEU A 232 -12.79 0.06 -10.59
C LEU A 232 -13.04 -0.18 -12.09
N GLU A 233 -14.03 0.50 -12.67
CA GLU A 233 -14.46 0.39 -14.07
C GLU A 233 -14.53 1.77 -14.74
N THR A 234 -13.60 2.66 -14.41
CA THR A 234 -13.56 4.02 -14.97
C THR A 234 -12.12 4.47 -15.20
N PRO A 235 -11.87 5.35 -16.17
CA PRO A 235 -10.55 5.96 -16.32
C PRO A 235 -10.02 6.55 -15.03
N LEU A 236 -8.70 6.62 -14.92
CA LEU A 236 -8.00 7.08 -13.72
C LEU A 236 -8.53 8.42 -13.19
N TYR A 237 -8.98 8.42 -11.96
CA TYR A 237 -9.38 9.62 -11.23
C TYR A 237 -8.90 9.53 -9.78
N ILE A 238 -7.95 10.39 -9.42
CA ILE A 238 -7.43 10.47 -8.05
C ILE A 238 -7.58 11.90 -7.55
N ARG A 239 -8.27 12.07 -6.42
CA ARG A 239 -8.49 13.34 -5.75
C ARG A 239 -8.46 13.17 -4.25
N PHE A 240 -7.84 14.12 -3.55
CA PHE A 240 -7.87 14.24 -2.10
C PHE A 240 -8.15 15.70 -1.73
N CYS A 241 -9.16 15.96 -0.93
CA CYS A 241 -9.59 17.31 -0.60
C CYS A 241 -9.89 17.46 0.89
N LEU A 242 -9.42 18.54 1.51
CA LEU A 242 -9.69 18.92 2.89
C LEU A 242 -10.41 20.25 2.96
N PHE A 243 -11.35 20.35 3.86
CA PHE A 243 -12.11 21.55 4.18
C PHE A 243 -11.88 21.94 5.63
N GLY A 244 -11.32 23.12 5.83
CA GLY A 244 -11.09 23.70 7.14
C GLY A 244 -11.81 25.04 7.31
N THR A 245 -11.85 25.55 8.53
CA THR A 245 -12.56 26.81 8.87
C THR A 245 -11.94 28.05 8.25
N LYS A 246 -10.65 27.99 7.83
CA LYS A 246 -9.91 29.10 7.23
C LYS A 246 -9.52 28.88 5.78
N GLY A 247 -9.83 27.72 5.21
CA GLY A 247 -9.52 27.42 3.82
C GLY A 247 -9.73 25.96 3.48
N TRP A 248 -9.49 25.63 2.22
CA TRP A 248 -9.49 24.24 1.73
C TRP A 248 -8.25 23.98 0.87
N VAL A 249 -7.88 22.69 0.76
CA VAL A 249 -6.82 22.22 -0.13
C VAL A 249 -7.32 21.01 -0.90
N GLU A 250 -7.00 20.98 -2.21
CA GLU A 250 -7.26 19.87 -3.10
C GLU A 250 -5.96 19.41 -3.76
N ALA A 251 -5.67 18.11 -3.67
CA ALA A 251 -4.66 17.44 -4.47
C ALA A 251 -5.33 16.60 -5.55
N LYS A 252 -4.90 16.74 -6.80
CA LYS A 252 -5.41 15.98 -7.94
C LYS A 252 -4.29 15.40 -8.77
N ASN A 253 -4.32 14.08 -8.98
CA ASN A 253 -3.37 13.35 -9.79
C ASN A 253 -4.01 12.90 -11.08
N TYR A 254 -3.26 12.99 -12.18
CA TYR A 254 -3.64 12.49 -13.51
C TYR A 254 -2.80 11.28 -13.94
N HIS A 255 -1.93 10.81 -13.05
CA HIS A 255 -1.06 9.67 -13.27
C HIS A 255 -1.22 8.69 -12.12
N HIS A 256 -1.17 7.39 -12.43
CA HIS A 256 -1.12 6.36 -11.40
C HIS A 256 0.22 6.43 -10.67
N PRO A 257 0.30 6.14 -9.36
CA PRO A 257 1.55 6.23 -8.58
C PRO A 257 2.71 5.39 -9.12
N SER A 258 2.41 4.28 -9.78
CA SER A 258 3.43 3.46 -10.46
C SER A 258 4.00 4.11 -11.73
N ASN A 259 3.38 5.16 -12.21
CA ASN A 259 3.87 5.98 -13.33
C ASN A 259 3.83 7.44 -12.89
N PRO A 260 4.81 7.90 -12.11
CA PRO A 260 4.77 9.19 -11.46
C PRO A 260 4.71 10.34 -12.46
N GLY A 261 3.88 11.30 -12.13
CA GLY A 261 3.69 12.53 -12.88
C GLY A 261 3.34 13.68 -11.93
N PRO A 262 3.11 14.89 -12.42
CA PRO A 262 2.82 16.03 -11.58
C PRO A 262 1.49 15.85 -10.84
N THR A 263 1.50 16.18 -9.54
CA THR A 263 0.31 16.34 -8.72
C THR A 263 -0.03 17.83 -8.64
N TYR A 264 -1.26 18.17 -8.92
CA TYR A 264 -1.75 19.55 -8.85
C TYR A 264 -2.33 19.79 -7.45
N LEU A 265 -1.75 20.77 -6.75
CA LEU A 265 -2.24 21.22 -5.46
C LEU A 265 -2.91 22.59 -5.61
N ARG A 266 -4.17 22.69 -5.20
CA ARG A 266 -4.93 23.93 -5.15
C ARG A 266 -5.22 24.27 -3.70
N ILE A 267 -4.96 25.52 -3.32
CA ILE A 267 -5.20 26.02 -1.97
C ILE A 267 -6.04 27.27 -2.08
N CYS A 268 -7.15 27.32 -1.33
CA CYS A 268 -7.94 28.53 -1.13
C CYS A 268 -7.90 28.92 0.35
N LYS A 269 -7.64 30.16 0.64
CA LYS A 269 -7.61 30.73 1.99
C LYS A 269 -8.63 31.85 2.06
N LYS A 270 -9.27 31.99 3.23
CA LYS A 270 -10.07 33.18 3.56
C LYS A 270 -9.21 34.42 3.63
#